data_be1b93568b4dc4fdd3c7cce56c861e63
#
_entry.id   be1b93568b4dc4fdd3c7cce56c861e63
#
_cell.length_a   1.000
_cell.length_b   1.000
_cell.length_c   1.000
_cell.angle_alpha   90.00
_cell.angle_beta   90.00
_cell.angle_gamma   90.00
#
_symmetry.space_group_name_H-M   'P 1'
#
loop_
_entity.id
_entity.type
_entity.pdbx_description
1 polymer ?
#
loop_
_entity_poly.entity_id
_entity_poly.type
_entity_poly.pdbx_seq_one_letter_code
_entity_poly.pdbx_strand_id
1 'polypeptide(L)' 'MTMSAIEFVENWVSENITADTPQPADIGATARALASQCLQAAAGAGIPQTEIDDSFEDLPAFMAGEIEEASTREVTDDE' A
#
# COMPACT_ATOMS: atom_id res chain seq x y z
N MET A 1 -8.21 -2.35 21.31
CA MET A 1 -7.48 -3.35 20.54
C MET A 1 -6.52 -2.70 19.58
N THR A 2 -5.34 -3.25 19.51
CA THR A 2 -4.30 -2.68 18.66
C THR A 2 -4.28 -3.37 17.31
N MET A 3 -4.32 -2.59 16.26
CA MET A 3 -4.24 -3.12 14.91
C MET A 3 -2.81 -3.58 14.65
N SER A 4 -2.65 -4.74 14.02
CA SER A 4 -1.33 -5.21 13.66
C SER A 4 -0.78 -4.40 12.50
N ALA A 5 0.55 -4.47 12.30
CA ALA A 5 1.17 -3.74 11.19
C ALA A 5 0.58 -4.19 9.85
N ILE A 6 0.37 -5.50 9.69
CA ILE A 6 -0.19 -6.01 8.45
C ILE A 6 -1.59 -5.46 8.22
N GLU A 7 -2.42 -5.49 9.24
CA GLU A 7 -3.78 -4.98 9.12
C GLU A 7 -3.80 -3.50 8.79
N PHE A 8 -2.91 -2.75 9.45
CA PHE A 8 -2.86 -1.31 9.19
C PHE A 8 -2.50 -1.04 7.73
N VAL A 9 -1.46 -1.71 7.23
CA VAL A 9 -1.01 -1.48 5.87
C VAL A 9 -2.10 -1.87 4.88
N GLU A 10 -2.75 -3.01 5.10
CA GLU A 10 -3.80 -3.46 4.20
C GLU A 10 -4.97 -2.50 4.18
N ASN A 11 -5.36 -2.00 5.33
CA ASN A 11 -6.45 -1.03 5.38
C ASN A 11 -6.06 0.28 4.72
N TRP A 12 -4.82 0.73 4.96
CA TRP A 12 -4.34 1.97 4.36
C TRP A 12 -4.32 1.86 2.84
N VAL A 13 -3.84 0.73 2.33
CA VAL A 13 -3.80 0.50 0.89
C VAL A 13 -5.22 0.49 0.32
N SER A 14 -6.13 -0.18 1.01
CA SER A 14 -7.51 -0.27 0.56
C SER A 14 -8.15 1.10 0.43
N GLU A 15 -7.75 2.05 1.27
CA GLU A 15 -8.30 3.40 1.22
C GLU A 15 -7.59 4.30 0.21
N ASN A 16 -6.32 4.04 -0.03
CA ASN A 16 -5.50 4.93 -0.85
C ASN A 16 -5.21 4.40 -2.24
N ILE A 17 -5.30 3.10 -2.44
CA ILE A 17 -5.09 2.48 -3.74
C ILE A 17 -6.36 1.74 -4.09
N THR A 18 -7.17 2.31 -4.98
CA THR A 18 -8.45 1.72 -5.35
C THR A 18 -8.48 1.50 -6.86
N ALA A 19 -9.54 0.81 -7.31
CA ALA A 19 -9.70 0.57 -8.75
C ALA A 19 -9.83 1.87 -9.53
N ASP A 20 -10.29 2.93 -8.87
CA ASP A 20 -10.44 4.23 -9.51
C ASP A 20 -9.13 5.01 -9.58
N THR A 21 -8.11 4.55 -8.88
CA THR A 21 -6.83 5.26 -8.87
C THR A 21 -6.19 5.18 -10.24
N PRO A 22 -5.84 6.32 -10.87
CA PRO A 22 -5.18 6.27 -12.18
C PRO A 22 -3.83 5.58 -12.07
N GLN A 23 -3.49 4.82 -13.09
CA GLN A 23 -2.21 4.16 -13.11
C GLN A 23 -1.11 5.20 -13.34
N PRO A 24 -0.12 5.27 -12.44
CA PRO A 24 0.94 6.26 -12.61
C PRO A 24 1.89 5.88 -13.74
N ALA A 25 2.56 6.90 -14.28
CA ALA A 25 3.54 6.66 -15.33
C ALA A 25 4.75 5.87 -14.77
N ASP A 26 5.08 6.09 -13.51
CA ASP A 26 6.22 5.41 -12.88
C ASP A 26 5.72 4.76 -11.60
N ILE A 27 5.37 3.47 -11.71
CA ILE A 27 4.83 2.74 -10.58
C ILE A 27 5.86 2.66 -9.44
N GLY A 28 7.13 2.49 -9.76
CA GLY A 28 8.15 2.38 -8.74
C GLY A 28 8.27 3.63 -7.90
N ALA A 29 8.29 4.79 -8.56
CA ALA A 29 8.39 6.05 -7.83
C ALA A 29 7.14 6.29 -6.99
N THR A 30 5.98 6.01 -7.56
CA THR A 30 4.72 6.19 -6.84
C THR A 30 4.65 5.23 -5.66
N ALA A 31 5.09 4.00 -5.84
CA ALA A 31 5.08 3.02 -4.76
C ALA A 31 5.97 3.46 -3.60
N ARG A 32 7.12 4.04 -3.90
CA ARG A 32 8.00 4.52 -2.85
C ARG A 32 7.37 5.67 -2.08
N ALA A 33 6.70 6.57 -2.81
CA ALA A 33 6.02 7.70 -2.15
C ALA A 33 4.89 7.19 -1.26
N LEU A 34 4.11 6.23 -1.74
CA LEU A 34 3.02 5.67 -0.96
C LEU A 34 3.56 4.93 0.26
N ALA A 35 4.66 4.20 0.10
CA ALA A 35 5.25 3.51 1.24
C ALA A 35 5.66 4.50 2.32
N SER A 36 6.27 5.62 1.92
CA SER A 36 6.67 6.64 2.87
C SER A 36 5.45 7.22 3.60
N GLN A 37 4.39 7.51 2.86
CA GLN A 37 3.18 8.04 3.47
C GLN A 37 2.55 7.03 4.43
N CYS A 38 2.57 5.77 4.03
CA CYS A 38 2.03 4.71 4.89
C CYS A 38 2.80 4.62 6.20
N LEU A 39 4.13 4.70 6.11
CA LEU A 39 4.96 4.64 7.32
C LEU A 39 4.68 5.81 8.24
N GLN A 40 4.48 7.00 7.67
CA GLN A 40 4.16 8.17 8.49
C GLN A 40 2.80 8.01 9.16
N ALA A 41 1.82 7.50 8.42
CA ALA A 41 0.49 7.28 8.98
C ALA A 41 0.55 6.22 10.08
N ALA A 42 1.35 5.18 9.89
CA ALA A 42 1.49 4.13 10.89
C ALA A 42 2.12 4.67 12.16
N ALA A 43 3.13 5.52 12.01
CA ALA A 43 3.77 6.13 13.18
C ALA A 43 2.76 6.95 13.98
N GLY A 44 1.89 7.67 13.29
CA GLY A 44 0.84 8.42 13.95
C GLY A 44 -0.17 7.53 14.65
N ALA A 45 -0.31 6.30 14.20
CA ALA A 45 -1.21 5.34 14.83
C ALA A 45 -0.53 4.51 15.90
N GLY A 46 0.75 4.76 16.16
CA GLY A 46 1.47 4.03 17.20
C GLY A 46 2.15 2.76 16.72
N ILE A 47 2.27 2.57 15.42
CA ILE A 47 2.90 1.39 14.85
C ILE A 47 4.30 1.78 14.38
N PRO A 48 5.36 1.23 14.99
CA PRO A 48 6.72 1.61 14.59
C PRO A 48 7.10 1.02 13.24
N GLN A 49 8.01 1.69 12.57
CA GLN A 49 8.47 1.25 11.26
C GLN A 49 9.06 -0.16 11.32
N THR A 50 9.70 -0.50 12.43
CA THR A 50 10.32 -1.83 12.56
C THR A 50 9.28 -2.95 12.44
N GLU A 51 8.07 -2.73 12.97
CA GLU A 51 7.03 -3.75 12.85
C GLU A 51 6.59 -3.92 11.41
N ILE A 52 6.53 -2.81 10.67
CA ILE A 52 6.15 -2.89 9.27
C ILE A 52 7.27 -3.57 8.48
N ASP A 53 8.52 -3.23 8.76
CA ASP A 53 9.64 -3.86 8.08
C ASP A 53 9.69 -5.36 8.35
N ASP A 54 9.32 -5.78 9.55
CA ASP A 54 9.28 -7.20 9.88
C ASP A 54 8.17 -7.93 9.12
N SER A 55 7.09 -7.26 8.85
CA SER A 55 5.94 -7.86 8.17
C SER A 55 6.08 -7.80 6.65
N PHE A 56 6.72 -6.77 6.13
CA PHE A 56 6.89 -6.56 4.70
C PHE A 56 8.37 -6.32 4.42
N GLU A 57 9.01 -7.26 3.75
CA GLU A 57 10.44 -7.12 3.46
C GLU A 57 10.73 -5.90 2.61
N ASP A 58 9.81 -5.59 1.70
CA ASP A 58 10.00 -4.48 0.77
C ASP A 58 8.65 -3.81 0.60
N LEU A 59 8.37 -2.82 1.45
CA LEU A 59 7.07 -2.15 1.42
C LEU A 59 6.81 -1.47 0.07
N PRO A 60 7.78 -0.77 -0.54
CA PRO A 60 7.52 -0.20 -1.87
C PRO A 60 7.15 -1.26 -2.91
N ALA A 61 7.79 -2.43 -2.86
CA ALA A 61 7.42 -3.50 -3.79
C ALA A 61 6.00 -3.97 -3.54
N PHE A 62 5.59 -4.06 -2.28
CA PHE A 62 4.22 -4.41 -1.95
C PHE A 62 3.25 -3.37 -2.51
N MET A 63 3.57 -2.10 -2.36
CA MET A 63 2.73 -1.03 -2.90
C MET A 63 2.62 -1.12 -4.41
N ALA A 64 3.74 -1.39 -5.08
CA ALA A 64 3.72 -1.52 -6.54
C ALA A 64 2.80 -2.65 -6.97
N GLY A 65 2.85 -3.78 -6.25
CA GLY A 65 1.96 -4.89 -6.53
C GLY A 65 0.50 -4.52 -6.36
N GLU A 66 0.19 -3.75 -5.34
CA GLU A 66 -1.19 -3.32 -5.12
C GLU A 66 -1.67 -2.38 -6.22
N ILE A 67 -0.81 -1.49 -6.68
CA ILE A 67 -1.18 -0.61 -7.77
C ILE A 67 -1.48 -1.42 -9.03
N GLU A 68 -0.64 -2.41 -9.32
CA GLU A 68 -0.84 -3.26 -10.48
C GLU A 68 -2.11 -4.09 -10.37
N GLU A 69 -2.38 -4.60 -9.17
CA GLU A 69 -3.59 -5.39 -8.95
C GLU A 69 -4.84 -4.57 -9.12
N ALA A 70 -4.82 -3.33 -8.68
CA ALA A 70 -5.97 -2.46 -8.83
C ALA A 70 -6.30 -2.25 -10.31
N SER A 71 -5.27 -2.02 -11.13
CA SER A 71 -5.46 -1.87 -12.56
C SER A 71 -5.97 -3.15 -13.20
N THR A 72 -5.41 -4.28 -12.79
CA THR A 72 -5.81 -5.57 -13.34
C THR A 72 -7.25 -5.89 -12.99
N ARG A 73 -7.64 -5.54 -11.78
CA ARG A 73 -9.01 -5.80 -11.33
C ARG A 73 -10.00 -5.05 -12.20
N GLU A 74 -9.66 -3.84 -12.57
CA GLU A 74 -10.52 -3.03 -13.41
C GLU A 74 -10.69 -3.66 -14.79
N VAL A 75 -9.60 -4.17 -15.35
CA VAL A 75 -9.64 -4.82 -16.66
C VAL A 75 -10.45 -6.11 -16.59
N THR A 76 -10.30 -6.85 -15.51
CA THR A 76 -10.97 -8.13 -15.38
C THR A 76 -12.49 -7.98 -15.38
N ASP A 77 -12.98 -6.86 -14.91
CA ASP A 77 -14.41 -6.63 -14.84
C ASP A 77 -15.06 -6.62 -16.20
N ASP A 78 -14.31 -6.45 -17.23
CA ASP A 78 -14.83 -6.44 -18.58
C ASP A 78 -15.38 -7.78 -19.03
N GLU A 79 -14.97 -8.80 -18.34
CA GLU A 79 -15.45 -10.12 -18.68
C GLU A 79 -16.93 -10.26 -18.34
#